data_5ecf7e8393e18ccfce85b3b4844abaa3
#
_entry.id   5ecf7e8393e18ccfce85b3b4844abaa3
#
_cell.length_a   1.000
_cell.length_b   1.000
_cell.length_c   1.000
_cell.angle_alpha   90.00
_cell.angle_beta   90.00
_cell.angle_gamma   90.00
#
_symmetry.space_group_name_H-M   'P 1'
#
loop_
_entity.id
_entity.type
_entity.pdbx_description
1 polymer ?
#
loop_
_entity_poly.entity_id
_entity_poly.type
_entity_poly.pdbx_seq_one_letter_code
_entity_poly.pdbx_strand_id
1 'polypeptide(L)'
;MRLTTLTLSVCGNESPSGAQPGSCPFCGVRLADGREPFLCADGSEEASCVPCSLVRHLERETIAEEAVLIWLPDLSPAALNALPHVVHRRLATEGALYLAASPFAVTWSEIPNPALEAIRAIEMRREEAERRFGTSSPRVLAEALMRAKADLYADRARRLGGLRLWSRGKFFVDGEDVYPRLIAGGAGA
;
A
#
# COMPACT_ATOMS: atom_id res chain seq x y z
N MET A 1 9.83 -11.75 -16.21
CA MET A 1 8.77 -10.72 -16.09
C MET A 1 9.42 -9.46 -15.52
N ARG A 2 9.29 -8.32 -16.19
CA ARG A 2 9.81 -7.05 -15.69
C ARG A 2 8.65 -6.30 -15.04
N LEU A 3 8.73 -6.10 -13.72
CA LEU A 3 7.75 -5.29 -12.99
C LEU A 3 8.07 -3.81 -13.21
N THR A 4 7.03 -2.98 -13.27
CA THR A 4 7.18 -1.52 -13.32
C THR A 4 7.69 -1.02 -11.98
N THR A 5 8.70 -0.16 -11.98
CA THR A 5 9.23 0.43 -10.75
C THR A 5 8.16 1.30 -10.08
N LEU A 6 7.95 1.09 -8.80
CA LEU A 6 6.95 1.80 -8.00
C LEU A 6 7.64 2.83 -7.09
N THR A 7 7.20 4.07 -7.18
CA THR A 7 7.70 5.19 -6.37
C THR A 7 6.54 5.91 -5.71
N LEU A 8 6.74 6.36 -4.46
CA LEU A 8 5.77 7.20 -3.75
C LEU A 8 5.44 8.44 -4.58
N SER A 9 4.18 8.64 -4.93
CA SER A 9 3.74 9.71 -5.82
C SER A 9 2.34 10.22 -5.48
N VAL A 10 2.03 11.39 -6.06
CA VAL A 10 0.69 11.96 -6.10
C VAL A 10 0.24 11.97 -7.57
N CYS A 11 -1.05 11.72 -7.83
CA CYS A 11 -1.66 11.72 -9.17
C CYS A 11 -1.11 10.68 -10.17
N GLY A 12 -0.55 9.59 -9.70
CA GLY A 12 -0.34 8.33 -10.44
C GLY A 12 0.23 8.36 -11.87
N ASN A 13 1.13 9.29 -12.22
CA ASN A 13 1.55 9.58 -13.61
C ASN A 13 2.41 8.51 -14.31
N GLU A 14 2.68 7.39 -13.67
CA GLU A 14 3.53 6.35 -14.26
C GLU A 14 2.66 5.32 -14.98
N SER A 15 2.68 5.31 -16.31
CA SER A 15 1.98 4.28 -17.08
C SER A 15 2.69 2.94 -16.94
N PRO A 16 1.98 1.88 -16.51
CA PRO A 16 2.58 0.56 -16.41
C PRO A 16 2.88 -0.01 -17.79
N SER A 17 4.10 -0.46 -18.01
CA SER A 17 4.50 -1.13 -19.25
C SER A 17 4.70 -2.63 -19.02
N GLY A 18 4.06 -3.47 -19.86
CA GLY A 18 4.36 -4.90 -19.93
C GLY A 18 3.71 -5.78 -18.86
N ALA A 19 2.56 -5.38 -18.31
CA ALA A 19 1.77 -6.18 -17.39
C ALA A 19 1.23 -7.46 -18.07
N GLN A 20 1.26 -8.57 -17.34
CA GLN A 20 0.50 -9.76 -17.74
C GLN A 20 -0.98 -9.53 -17.46
N PRO A 21 -1.90 -9.95 -18.36
CA PRO A 21 -3.32 -9.89 -18.10
C PRO A 21 -3.66 -10.57 -16.75
N GLY A 22 -4.47 -9.90 -15.92
CA GLY A 22 -4.89 -10.43 -14.63
C GLY A 22 -3.84 -10.37 -13.50
N SER A 23 -2.74 -9.64 -13.69
CA SER A 23 -1.75 -9.44 -12.63
C SER A 23 -1.41 -7.96 -12.44
N CYS A 24 -1.16 -7.56 -11.20
CA CYS A 24 -0.70 -6.21 -10.89
C CYS A 24 0.65 -5.91 -11.57
N PRO A 25 0.78 -4.85 -12.38
CA PRO A 25 2.00 -4.53 -13.12
C PRO A 25 3.17 -4.14 -12.21
N PHE A 26 2.90 -3.78 -10.96
CA PHE A 26 3.90 -3.27 -10.01
C PHE A 26 4.42 -4.35 -9.06
N CYS A 27 3.58 -5.24 -8.54
CA CYS A 27 4.00 -6.28 -7.59
C CYS A 27 3.82 -7.71 -8.10
N GLY A 28 3.15 -7.91 -9.25
CA GLY A 28 2.98 -9.21 -9.87
C GLY A 28 1.91 -10.09 -9.22
N VAL A 29 1.24 -9.63 -8.19
CA VAL A 29 0.15 -10.38 -7.55
C VAL A 29 -1.02 -10.51 -8.52
N ARG A 30 -1.65 -11.71 -8.57
CA ARG A 30 -2.84 -11.95 -9.37
C ARG A 30 -4.01 -11.14 -8.82
N LEU A 31 -4.67 -10.39 -9.68
CA LEU A 31 -5.88 -9.63 -9.36
C LEU A 31 -7.10 -10.55 -9.47
N ALA A 32 -8.02 -10.43 -8.50
CA ALA A 32 -9.31 -11.10 -8.58
C ALA A 32 -10.07 -10.56 -9.79
N ASP A 33 -10.72 -11.46 -10.55
CA ASP A 33 -11.52 -11.15 -11.75
C ASP A 33 -10.78 -10.31 -12.82
N GLY A 34 -9.45 -10.24 -12.75
CA GLY A 34 -8.61 -9.54 -13.72
C GLY A 34 -8.74 -8.02 -13.73
N ARG A 35 -9.56 -7.46 -12.86
CA ARG A 35 -9.81 -6.02 -12.78
C ARG A 35 -10.15 -5.59 -11.37
N GLU A 36 -9.25 -4.88 -10.74
CA GLU A 36 -9.59 -3.85 -9.76
C GLU A 36 -9.33 -2.51 -10.46
N PRO A 37 -10.33 -1.94 -11.12
CA PRO A 37 -10.17 -0.64 -11.78
C PRO A 37 -10.08 0.43 -10.70
N PHE A 38 -8.95 1.11 -10.63
CA PHE A 38 -8.88 2.39 -9.95
C PHE A 38 -9.04 3.48 -11.00
N LEU A 39 -9.98 4.38 -10.77
CA LEU A 39 -10.07 5.60 -11.55
C LEU A 39 -8.88 6.48 -11.16
N CYS A 40 -8.00 6.72 -12.09
CA CYS A 40 -6.98 7.74 -11.98
C CYS A 40 -7.63 9.12 -12.01
N ALA A 41 -6.94 10.15 -11.50
CA ALA A 41 -7.44 11.53 -11.51
C ALA A 41 -7.78 12.07 -12.91
N ASP A 42 -7.21 11.47 -13.96
CA ASP A 42 -7.49 11.76 -15.39
C ASP A 42 -8.68 10.96 -15.96
N GLY A 43 -9.38 10.19 -15.13
CA GLY A 43 -10.51 9.35 -15.56
C GLY A 43 -10.11 8.04 -16.24
N SER A 44 -8.81 7.73 -16.36
CA SER A 44 -8.36 6.44 -16.88
C SER A 44 -8.52 5.33 -15.85
N GLU A 45 -8.91 4.12 -16.31
CA GLU A 45 -8.94 2.94 -15.47
C GLU A 45 -7.55 2.30 -15.40
N GLU A 46 -7.04 2.11 -14.20
CA GLU A 46 -5.79 1.40 -13.98
C GLU A 46 -6.02 0.09 -13.23
N ALA A 47 -5.58 -1.01 -13.83
CA ALA A 47 -5.59 -2.30 -13.16
C ALA A 47 -4.34 -2.43 -12.28
N SER A 48 -4.46 -2.11 -10.99
CA SER A 48 -3.42 -2.36 -9.99
C SER A 48 -4.05 -2.90 -8.69
N CYS A 49 -3.26 -3.54 -7.83
CA CYS A 49 -3.77 -3.94 -6.52
C CYS A 49 -3.81 -2.74 -5.56
N VAL A 50 -4.67 -2.82 -4.53
CA VAL A 50 -4.84 -1.75 -3.52
C VAL A 50 -3.50 -1.24 -2.97
N PRO A 51 -2.58 -2.08 -2.46
CA PRO A 51 -1.31 -1.58 -1.94
C PRO A 51 -0.49 -0.78 -2.96
N CYS A 52 -0.48 -1.20 -4.23
CA CYS A 52 0.24 -0.47 -5.28
C CYS A 52 -0.46 0.83 -5.70
N SER A 53 -1.78 0.84 -5.73
CA SER A 53 -2.57 2.05 -5.98
C SER A 53 -2.32 3.10 -4.89
N LEU A 54 -2.34 2.72 -3.62
CA LEU A 54 -2.09 3.64 -2.50
C LEU A 54 -0.70 4.32 -2.61
N VAL A 55 0.33 3.61 -3.07
CA VAL A 55 1.68 4.20 -3.28
C VAL A 55 1.67 5.28 -4.35
N ARG A 56 0.80 5.18 -5.34
CA ARG A 56 0.70 6.10 -6.48
C ARG A 56 -0.24 7.28 -6.22
N HIS A 57 -1.15 7.13 -5.27
CA HIS A 57 -2.22 8.08 -4.97
C HIS A 57 -2.20 8.54 -3.52
N LEU A 58 -1.06 9.12 -3.09
CA LEU A 58 -0.93 9.65 -1.73
C LEU A 58 -1.83 10.86 -1.45
N GLU A 59 -2.37 11.51 -2.49
CA GLU A 59 -3.32 12.62 -2.40
C GLU A 59 -4.73 12.23 -1.91
N ARG A 60 -5.04 10.93 -1.83
CA ARG A 60 -6.35 10.44 -1.36
C ARG A 60 -6.69 11.02 0.02
N GLU A 61 -7.94 11.44 0.19
CA GLU A 61 -8.40 12.04 1.46
C GLU A 61 -8.24 11.09 2.65
N THR A 62 -8.45 9.80 2.42
CA THR A 62 -8.43 8.74 3.43
C THR A 62 -7.07 8.07 3.61
N ILE A 63 -6.04 8.52 2.89
CA ILE A 63 -4.73 7.86 2.84
C ILE A 63 -4.10 7.64 4.22
N ALA A 64 -4.34 8.53 5.19
CA ALA A 64 -3.81 8.40 6.55
C ALA A 64 -4.46 7.25 7.35
N GLU A 65 -5.68 6.84 6.96
CA GLU A 65 -6.37 5.69 7.54
C GLU A 65 -6.02 4.39 6.81
N GLU A 66 -5.75 4.49 5.51
CA GLU A 66 -5.49 3.36 4.60
C GLU A 66 -4.05 2.85 4.70
N ALA A 67 -3.10 3.73 5.05
CA ALA A 67 -1.67 3.40 5.02
C ALA A 67 -0.83 4.20 6.02
N VAL A 68 0.42 3.76 6.19
CA VAL A 68 1.44 4.42 7.00
C VAL A 68 2.78 4.39 6.29
N LEU A 69 3.61 5.42 6.51
CA LEU A 69 4.99 5.44 6.03
C LEU A 69 5.89 4.67 7.00
N ILE A 70 6.75 3.84 6.42
CA ILE A 70 7.75 3.03 7.14
C ILE A 70 9.11 3.17 6.49
N TRP A 71 10.18 2.96 7.25
CA TRP A 71 11.53 2.86 6.72
C TRP A 71 11.94 1.40 6.54
N LEU A 72 12.07 0.96 5.29
CA LEU A 72 12.42 -0.43 4.97
C LEU A 72 13.21 -0.48 3.64
N PRO A 73 14.49 -0.05 3.64
CA PRO A 73 15.32 0.04 2.44
C PRO A 73 15.62 -1.33 1.81
N ASP A 74 15.73 -2.38 2.63
CA ASP A 74 16.17 -3.70 2.21
C ASP A 74 15.09 -4.48 1.45
N LEU A 75 13.85 -4.02 1.49
CA LEU A 75 12.75 -4.65 0.76
C LEU A 75 12.32 -3.78 -0.42
N SER A 76 12.19 -4.39 -1.60
CA SER A 76 11.69 -3.68 -2.77
C SER A 76 10.20 -3.29 -2.57
N PRO A 77 9.74 -2.17 -3.18
CA PRO A 77 8.32 -1.81 -3.13
C PRO A 77 7.40 -2.93 -3.62
N ALA A 78 7.80 -3.65 -4.68
CA ALA A 78 7.03 -4.76 -5.22
C ALA A 78 6.87 -5.90 -4.20
N ALA A 79 7.97 -6.32 -3.55
CA ALA A 79 7.93 -7.37 -2.56
C ALA A 79 7.10 -6.96 -1.33
N LEU A 80 7.26 -5.72 -0.85
CA LEU A 80 6.48 -5.20 0.26
C LEU A 80 4.98 -5.18 -0.06
N ASN A 81 4.60 -4.69 -1.26
CA ASN A 81 3.18 -4.58 -1.64
C ASN A 81 2.52 -5.93 -1.96
N ALA A 82 3.30 -7.00 -2.16
CA ALA A 82 2.77 -8.36 -2.26
C ALA A 82 2.38 -8.94 -0.89
N LEU A 83 3.04 -8.53 0.20
CA LEU A 83 2.80 -9.07 1.55
C LEU A 83 1.36 -8.87 2.06
N PRO A 84 0.69 -7.71 1.91
CA PRO A 84 -0.69 -7.52 2.33
C PRO A 84 -1.65 -8.57 1.77
N HIS A 85 -1.44 -9.02 0.53
CA HIS A 85 -2.27 -10.07 -0.09
C HIS A 85 -2.17 -11.41 0.64
N VAL A 86 -1.08 -11.68 1.33
CA VAL A 86 -0.90 -12.90 2.13
C VAL A 86 -1.38 -12.68 3.55
N VAL A 87 -0.84 -11.66 4.23
CA VAL A 87 -1.09 -11.48 5.68
C VAL A 87 -2.50 -10.98 5.97
N HIS A 88 -3.04 -10.04 5.16
CA HIS A 88 -4.41 -9.56 5.35
C HIS A 88 -5.44 -10.61 4.96
N ARG A 89 -5.20 -11.40 3.90
CA ARG A 89 -6.08 -12.52 3.55
C ARG A 89 -6.11 -13.56 4.68
N ARG A 90 -4.97 -13.86 5.28
CA ARG A 90 -4.93 -14.76 6.43
C ARG A 90 -5.77 -14.22 7.59
N LEU A 91 -5.62 -12.94 7.94
CA LEU A 91 -6.45 -12.30 8.96
C LEU A 91 -7.94 -12.27 8.57
N ALA A 92 -8.26 -12.04 7.30
CA ALA A 92 -9.65 -12.04 6.82
C ALA A 92 -10.32 -13.41 6.98
N THR A 93 -9.62 -14.51 6.67
CA THR A 93 -10.14 -15.87 6.89
C THR A 93 -10.36 -16.21 8.36
N GLU A 94 -9.68 -15.52 9.27
CA GLU A 94 -9.81 -15.65 10.72
C GLU A 94 -10.82 -14.66 11.33
N GLY A 95 -11.48 -13.82 10.50
CA GLY A 95 -12.37 -12.75 10.98
C GLY A 95 -11.65 -11.62 11.73
N ALA A 96 -10.34 -11.51 11.56
CA ALA A 96 -9.45 -10.62 12.30
C ALA A 96 -8.81 -9.51 11.45
N LEU A 97 -9.34 -9.24 10.25
CA LEU A 97 -8.75 -8.24 9.31
C LEU A 97 -8.63 -6.85 9.93
N TYR A 98 -9.56 -6.48 10.84
CA TYR A 98 -9.51 -5.20 11.54
C TYR A 98 -8.20 -4.97 12.32
N LEU A 99 -7.49 -6.05 12.70
CA LEU A 99 -6.18 -5.97 13.36
C LEU A 99 -5.08 -5.47 12.43
N ALA A 100 -5.26 -5.53 11.11
CA ALA A 100 -4.29 -4.97 10.16
C ALA A 100 -4.17 -3.44 10.29
N ALA A 101 -5.29 -2.76 10.65
CA ALA A 101 -5.31 -1.31 10.87
C ALA A 101 -4.84 -0.91 12.29
N SER A 102 -4.91 -1.83 13.25
CA SER A 102 -4.61 -1.56 14.67
C SER A 102 -3.89 -2.76 15.30
N PRO A 103 -2.68 -3.11 14.82
CA PRO A 103 -2.02 -4.37 15.19
C PRO A 103 -1.58 -4.43 16.66
N PHE A 104 -1.57 -3.29 17.36
CA PHE A 104 -1.22 -3.18 18.78
C PHE A 104 -2.42 -3.04 19.70
N ALA A 105 -3.65 -3.03 19.15
CA ALA A 105 -4.87 -2.87 19.95
C ALA A 105 -5.22 -4.10 20.77
N VAL A 106 -4.67 -5.27 20.43
CA VAL A 106 -4.92 -6.53 21.14
C VAL A 106 -3.68 -6.91 21.93
N THR A 107 -3.82 -7.01 23.23
CA THR A 107 -2.84 -7.66 24.11
C THR A 107 -2.73 -9.13 23.74
N TRP A 108 -1.55 -9.68 23.82
CA TRP A 108 -1.17 -11.03 23.44
C TRP A 108 -2.31 -12.06 23.59
N SER A 109 -2.77 -12.60 22.48
CA SER A 109 -3.56 -13.82 22.46
C SER A 109 -2.62 -14.97 22.87
N GLU A 110 -3.14 -15.91 23.64
CA GLU A 110 -2.39 -17.12 24.04
C GLU A 110 -1.95 -17.96 22.81
N ILE A 111 -2.57 -17.70 21.65
CA ILE A 111 -2.22 -18.37 20.38
C ILE A 111 -1.44 -17.39 19.49
N PRO A 112 -0.17 -17.68 19.15
CA PRO A 112 0.60 -16.86 18.24
C PRO A 112 -0.08 -16.74 16.87
N ASN A 113 -0.26 -15.51 16.37
CA ASN A 113 -0.74 -15.26 15.02
C ASN A 113 0.40 -14.73 14.14
N PRO A 114 1.02 -15.56 13.29
CA PRO A 114 2.17 -15.16 12.47
C PRO A 114 1.87 -13.99 11.54
N ALA A 115 0.64 -13.87 11.04
CA ALA A 115 0.25 -12.75 10.19
C ALA A 115 0.25 -11.42 10.96
N LEU A 116 -0.30 -11.43 12.19
CA LEU A 116 -0.31 -10.25 13.06
C LEU A 116 1.11 -9.87 13.52
N GLU A 117 1.95 -10.84 13.84
CA GLU A 117 3.35 -10.59 14.21
C GLU A 117 4.13 -9.98 13.04
N ALA A 118 3.92 -10.45 11.82
CA ALA A 118 4.53 -9.86 10.63
C ALA A 118 4.09 -8.40 10.44
N ILE A 119 2.80 -8.10 10.61
CA ILE A 119 2.28 -6.72 10.52
C ILE A 119 2.89 -5.83 11.60
N ARG A 120 2.97 -6.31 12.86
CA ARG A 120 3.60 -5.58 13.97
C ARG A 120 5.06 -5.24 13.68
N ALA A 121 5.83 -6.22 13.21
CA ALA A 121 7.23 -6.03 12.88
C ALA A 121 7.43 -4.99 11.77
N ILE A 122 6.52 -4.92 10.81
CA ILE A 122 6.52 -3.92 9.74
C ILE A 122 6.10 -2.55 10.27
N GLU A 123 5.02 -2.46 11.03
CA GLU A 123 4.49 -1.21 11.59
C GLU A 123 5.49 -0.54 12.57
N MET A 124 6.29 -1.29 13.30
CA MET A 124 7.36 -0.73 14.14
C MET A 124 8.39 0.08 13.34
N ARG A 125 8.54 -0.16 12.04
CA ARG A 125 9.43 0.59 11.16
C ARG A 125 8.96 2.04 10.89
N ARG A 126 7.77 2.41 11.32
CA ARG A 126 7.25 3.78 11.23
C ARG A 126 8.07 4.76 12.07
N GLU A 127 8.56 4.34 13.23
CA GLU A 127 9.37 5.19 14.11
C GLU A 127 10.64 5.67 13.42
N GLU A 128 11.27 4.79 12.64
CA GLU A 128 12.46 5.15 11.87
C GLU A 128 12.12 6.08 10.69
N ALA A 129 10.96 5.90 10.05
CA ALA A 129 10.48 6.84 9.04
C ALA A 129 10.25 8.23 9.65
N GLU A 130 9.60 8.29 10.81
CA GLU A 130 9.35 9.53 11.54
C GLU A 130 10.65 10.23 11.95
N ARG A 131 11.64 9.48 12.46
CA ARG A 131 12.95 10.01 12.82
C ARG A 131 13.71 10.60 11.63
N ARG A 132 13.59 10.01 10.43
CA ARG A 132 14.33 10.42 9.21
C ARG A 132 13.65 11.54 8.44
N PHE A 133 12.32 11.53 8.39
CA PHE A 133 11.52 12.40 7.53
C PHE A 133 10.62 13.36 8.33
N GLY A 134 10.63 13.27 9.67
CA GLY A 134 9.79 14.09 10.53
C GLY A 134 8.32 13.66 10.54
N THR A 135 7.96 12.59 9.83
CA THR A 135 6.58 12.10 9.76
C THR A 135 6.52 10.63 9.33
N SER A 136 5.54 9.92 9.86
CA SER A 136 5.07 8.61 9.36
C SER A 136 3.70 8.72 8.64
N SER A 137 3.15 9.93 8.54
CA SER A 137 1.88 10.18 7.87
C SER A 137 2.05 10.32 6.35
N PRO A 138 1.38 9.48 5.53
CA PRO A 138 1.42 9.60 4.09
C PRO A 138 0.73 10.90 3.61
N ARG A 139 -0.26 11.42 4.34
CA ARG A 139 -0.91 12.70 4.03
C ARG A 139 0.06 13.87 4.10
N VAL A 140 0.88 13.94 5.15
CA VAL A 140 1.90 14.99 5.30
C VAL A 140 2.92 14.93 4.17
N LEU A 141 3.33 13.72 3.78
CA LEU A 141 4.21 13.54 2.62
C LEU A 141 3.53 13.98 1.32
N ALA A 142 2.27 13.61 1.10
CA ALA A 142 1.51 14.03 -0.09
C ALA A 142 1.44 15.56 -0.21
N GLU A 143 1.13 16.25 0.86
CA GLU A 143 1.12 17.72 0.90
C GLU A 143 2.48 18.33 0.58
N ALA A 144 3.56 17.74 1.07
CA ALA A 144 4.91 18.16 0.75
C ALA A 144 5.25 17.94 -0.74
N LEU A 145 4.86 16.77 -1.30
CA LEU A 145 5.07 16.45 -2.71
C LEU A 145 4.25 17.36 -3.65
N MET A 146 3.01 17.68 -3.30
CA MET A 146 2.18 18.62 -4.08
C MET A 146 2.72 20.04 -4.10
N ARG A 147 3.44 20.45 -3.06
CA ARG A 147 4.09 21.79 -2.98
C ARG A 147 5.52 21.78 -3.53
N ALA A 148 6.06 20.62 -3.84
CA ALA A 148 7.43 20.49 -4.31
C ALA A 148 7.61 21.13 -5.70
N LYS A 149 8.77 21.76 -5.94
CA LYS A 149 9.16 22.20 -7.27
C LYS A 149 9.33 20.98 -8.17
N ALA A 150 9.12 21.16 -9.48
CA ALA A 150 9.13 20.08 -10.46
C ALA A 150 10.44 19.25 -10.46
N ASP A 151 11.59 19.88 -10.28
CA ASP A 151 12.89 19.22 -10.17
C ASP A 151 13.00 18.36 -8.90
N LEU A 152 12.52 18.84 -7.77
CA LEU A 152 12.48 18.09 -6.50
C LEU A 152 11.53 16.91 -6.60
N TYR A 153 10.35 17.11 -7.21
CA TYR A 153 9.39 16.03 -7.42
C TYR A 153 9.94 14.96 -8.36
N ALA A 154 10.60 15.34 -9.43
CA ALA A 154 11.23 14.40 -10.37
C ALA A 154 12.32 13.54 -9.70
N ASP A 155 13.06 14.10 -8.73
CA ASP A 155 14.13 13.40 -7.99
C ASP A 155 13.63 12.63 -6.75
N ARG A 156 12.32 12.57 -6.52
CA ARG A 156 11.72 11.98 -5.31
C ARG A 156 12.12 10.52 -5.06
N ALA A 157 12.28 9.73 -6.13
CA ALA A 157 12.70 8.33 -6.02
C ALA A 157 14.04 8.17 -5.28
N ARG A 158 14.99 9.05 -5.57
CA ARG A 158 16.30 9.07 -4.92
C ARG A 158 16.20 9.64 -3.50
N ARG A 159 15.46 10.73 -3.32
CA ARG A 159 15.33 11.43 -2.02
C ARG A 159 14.58 10.61 -0.99
N LEU A 160 13.56 9.88 -1.42
CA LEU A 160 12.73 9.02 -0.57
C LEU A 160 13.21 7.57 -0.56
N GLY A 161 14.43 7.32 -1.05
CA GLY A 161 15.01 5.98 -1.09
C GLY A 161 14.96 5.30 0.28
N GLY A 162 14.36 4.10 0.35
CA GLY A 162 14.15 3.37 1.59
C GLY A 162 12.84 3.68 2.32
N LEU A 163 12.20 4.82 2.05
CA LEU A 163 10.84 5.09 2.54
C LEU A 163 9.84 4.25 1.75
N ARG A 164 8.90 3.65 2.44
CA ARG A 164 7.88 2.75 1.89
C ARG A 164 6.51 3.09 2.45
N LEU A 165 5.46 2.71 1.71
CA LEU A 165 4.09 2.76 2.21
C LEU A 165 3.64 1.36 2.59
N TRP A 166 3.09 1.20 3.79
CA TRP A 166 2.46 -0.03 4.27
C TRP A 166 0.95 0.15 4.30
N SER A 167 0.21 -0.74 3.62
CA SER A 167 -1.25 -0.76 3.64
C SER A 167 -1.76 -1.34 4.96
N ARG A 168 -2.75 -0.69 5.55
CA ARG A 168 -3.37 -1.05 6.84
C ARG A 168 -4.62 -1.91 6.71
N GLY A 169 -4.88 -2.48 5.55
CA GLY A 169 -6.06 -3.33 5.35
C GLY A 169 -7.36 -2.54 5.31
N LYS A 170 -7.32 -1.31 4.84
CA LYS A 170 -8.46 -0.45 4.54
C LYS A 170 -8.33 0.16 3.16
N PHE A 171 -9.46 0.41 2.51
CA PHE A 171 -9.53 1.14 1.26
C PHE A 171 -10.94 1.73 1.08
N PHE A 172 -11.03 3.05 1.07
CA PHE A 172 -12.32 3.74 1.04
C PHE A 172 -12.70 4.16 -0.39
N VAL A 173 -13.94 3.87 -0.76
CA VAL A 173 -14.59 4.36 -1.97
C VAL A 173 -15.93 4.95 -1.56
N ASP A 174 -16.19 6.20 -1.89
CA ASP A 174 -17.42 6.92 -1.52
C ASP A 174 -17.75 6.84 -0.02
N GLY A 175 -16.71 6.85 0.83
CA GLY A 175 -16.83 6.80 2.28
C GLY A 175 -17.03 5.38 2.87
N GLU A 176 -17.13 4.35 2.04
CA GLU A 176 -17.23 2.95 2.47
C GLU A 176 -15.87 2.25 2.41
N ASP A 177 -15.49 1.49 3.46
CA ASP A 177 -14.32 0.61 3.42
C ASP A 177 -14.64 -0.65 2.59
N VAL A 178 -14.14 -0.68 1.36
CA VAL A 178 -14.36 -1.80 0.43
C VAL A 178 -13.25 -2.86 0.50
N TYR A 179 -12.18 -2.62 1.27
CA TYR A 179 -11.04 -3.54 1.34
C TYR A 179 -11.40 -4.98 1.74
N PRO A 180 -12.29 -5.22 2.71
CA PRO A 180 -12.68 -6.58 3.09
C PRO A 180 -13.25 -7.39 1.92
N ARG A 181 -14.02 -6.75 1.04
CA ARG A 181 -14.58 -7.39 -0.18
C ARG A 181 -13.48 -7.69 -1.19
N LEU A 182 -12.57 -6.74 -1.40
CA LEU A 182 -11.47 -6.88 -2.36
C LEU A 182 -10.50 -7.99 -1.98
N ILE A 183 -10.17 -8.15 -0.69
CA ILE A 183 -9.25 -9.19 -0.23
C ILE A 183 -9.91 -10.58 -0.21
N ALA A 184 -11.22 -10.66 0.03
CA ALA A 184 -11.98 -11.91 0.04
C ALA A 184 -12.23 -12.46 -1.37
N GLY A 185 -12.49 -11.61 -2.36
CA GLY A 185 -12.79 -11.99 -3.74
C GLY A 185 -11.64 -12.71 -4.47
N GLY A 186 -10.42 -12.64 -3.98
CA GLY A 186 -9.27 -13.37 -4.52
C GLY A 186 -9.17 -14.85 -4.10
N ALA A 187 -10.18 -15.41 -3.42
CA ALA A 187 -10.14 -16.78 -2.86
C ALA A 187 -10.80 -17.84 -3.74
N GLY A 188 -11.22 -17.50 -4.96
CA GLY A 188 -11.92 -18.42 -5.85
C GLY A 188 -11.21 -18.62 -7.19
N ALA A 189 -10.19 -19.47 -7.22
CA ALA A 189 -9.79 -20.28 -8.38
C ALA A 189 -8.70 -21.26 -7.96
#